data_a7e7853a301f6ec77896722e297dcd37
#
_entry.id   a7e7853a301f6ec77896722e297dcd37
#
_cell.length_a   1.000
_cell.length_b   1.000
_cell.length_c   1.000
_cell.angle_alpha   90.00
_cell.angle_beta   90.00
_cell.angle_gamma   90.00
#
_symmetry.space_group_name_H-M   'P 1'
#
loop_
_entity.id
_entity.type
_entity.pdbx_description
1 polymer ?
#
loop_
_entity_poly.entity_id
_entity_poly.type
_entity_poly.pdbx_seq_one_letter_code
_entity_poly.pdbx_strand_id
1 'polypeptide(L)'
;LRQDPDIIVIGEIRDEESLDIALKASLTGHLVFSTLHTNDAISAITRMLDMKAKDYLIASALSLVIAQRLVRKLCEHCKRKSAKHYNEFEGDFYEAVGCELCKMNGYFGREMVSEFLFIDEEIAELIRTNAKTSEILSYARKKGFKTMFEVGLQRAREGKTSIDELLRVIK
;
A
#
# COMPACT_ATOMS: atom_id res chain seq x y z
N LEU A 1 -19.22 -20.40 -8.08
CA LEU A 1 -19.32 -19.76 -9.42
C LEU A 1 -20.52 -20.20 -10.25
N ARG A 2 -21.46 -21.00 -9.70
CA ARG A 2 -22.67 -21.47 -10.45
C ARG A 2 -23.78 -20.43 -10.60
N GLN A 3 -23.65 -19.25 -10.00
CA GLN A 3 -24.64 -18.16 -9.99
C GLN A 3 -24.27 -17.01 -10.93
N ASP A 4 -23.25 -17.20 -11.78
CA ASP A 4 -22.73 -16.22 -12.75
C ASP A 4 -22.52 -14.81 -12.16
N PRO A 5 -21.66 -14.66 -11.12
CA PRO A 5 -21.46 -13.37 -10.48
C PRO A 5 -20.53 -12.50 -11.34
N ASP A 6 -20.81 -11.21 -11.45
CA ASP A 6 -19.90 -10.23 -12.08
C ASP A 6 -18.71 -9.91 -11.18
N ILE A 7 -18.92 -9.93 -9.86
CA ILE A 7 -17.92 -9.53 -8.86
C ILE A 7 -17.75 -10.66 -7.83
N ILE A 8 -16.49 -11.01 -7.57
CA ILE A 8 -16.10 -12.01 -6.59
C ILE A 8 -15.25 -11.36 -5.51
N VAL A 9 -15.58 -11.58 -4.25
CA VAL A 9 -14.76 -11.14 -3.12
C VAL A 9 -14.22 -12.37 -2.39
N ILE A 10 -12.89 -12.50 -2.36
CA ILE A 10 -12.17 -13.52 -1.59
C ILE A 10 -11.59 -12.82 -0.37
N GLY A 11 -11.95 -13.24 0.84
CA GLY A 11 -11.57 -12.56 2.08
C GLY A 11 -10.06 -12.33 2.18
N GLU A 12 -9.29 -13.39 1.96
CA GLU A 12 -7.82 -13.32 1.86
C GLU A 12 -7.26 -14.49 1.07
N ILE A 13 -6.11 -14.27 0.45
CA ILE A 13 -5.32 -15.30 -0.22
C ILE A 13 -4.14 -15.65 0.69
N ARG A 14 -4.08 -16.91 1.14
CA ARG A 14 -3.01 -17.42 2.02
C ARG A 14 -2.13 -18.48 1.37
N ASP A 15 -2.65 -19.17 0.37
CA ASP A 15 -2.05 -20.35 -0.24
C ASP A 15 -2.18 -20.34 -1.76
N GLU A 16 -1.47 -21.28 -2.40
CA GLU A 16 -1.45 -21.45 -3.85
C GLU A 16 -2.84 -21.74 -4.41
N GLU A 17 -3.67 -22.53 -3.72
CA GLU A 17 -4.99 -22.93 -4.22
C GLU A 17 -5.95 -21.75 -4.32
N SER A 18 -6.04 -20.94 -3.25
CA SER A 18 -6.89 -19.74 -3.23
C SER A 18 -6.43 -18.70 -4.26
N LEU A 19 -5.10 -18.57 -4.46
CA LEU A 19 -4.54 -17.69 -5.47
C LEU A 19 -4.88 -18.14 -6.89
N ASP A 20 -4.73 -19.44 -7.18
CA ASP A 20 -5.04 -20.02 -8.49
C ASP A 20 -6.53 -19.84 -8.84
N ILE A 21 -7.43 -20.04 -7.87
CA ILE A 21 -8.86 -19.80 -8.05
C ILE A 21 -9.13 -18.32 -8.37
N ALA A 22 -8.50 -17.40 -7.64
CA ALA A 22 -8.66 -15.96 -7.85
C ALA A 22 -8.21 -15.53 -9.25
N LEU A 23 -7.00 -15.96 -9.67
CA LEU A 23 -6.45 -15.64 -10.97
C LEU A 23 -7.31 -16.22 -12.11
N LYS A 24 -7.71 -17.47 -12.02
CA LYS A 24 -8.57 -18.11 -13.03
C LYS A 24 -9.95 -17.44 -13.13
N ALA A 25 -10.55 -17.07 -12.02
CA ALA A 25 -11.81 -16.34 -12.02
C ALA A 25 -11.67 -14.98 -12.71
N SER A 26 -10.59 -14.25 -12.45
CA SER A 26 -10.29 -12.97 -13.13
C SER A 26 -10.12 -13.16 -14.64
N LEU A 27 -9.39 -14.20 -15.08
CA LEU A 27 -9.18 -14.49 -16.50
C LEU A 27 -10.46 -14.92 -17.24
N THR A 28 -11.47 -15.41 -16.52
CA THR A 28 -12.79 -15.74 -17.08
C THR A 28 -13.76 -14.59 -17.08
N GLY A 29 -13.29 -13.35 -16.81
CA GLY A 29 -14.07 -12.12 -16.95
C GLY A 29 -14.69 -11.58 -15.67
N HIS A 30 -14.45 -12.21 -14.51
CA HIS A 30 -14.96 -11.72 -13.24
C HIS A 30 -14.07 -10.62 -12.67
N LEU A 31 -14.65 -9.60 -12.05
CA LEU A 31 -13.91 -8.66 -11.23
C LEU A 31 -13.65 -9.27 -9.85
N VAL A 32 -12.39 -9.57 -9.54
CA VAL A 32 -12.01 -10.26 -8.30
C VAL A 32 -11.32 -9.28 -7.34
N PHE A 33 -11.84 -9.19 -6.11
CA PHE A 33 -11.18 -8.49 -5.00
C PHE A 33 -10.68 -9.49 -3.98
N SER A 34 -9.47 -9.28 -3.50
CA SER A 34 -8.92 -10.07 -2.40
C SER A 34 -7.91 -9.28 -1.58
N THR A 35 -7.49 -9.84 -0.45
CA THR A 35 -6.40 -9.30 0.36
C THR A 35 -5.22 -10.26 0.42
N LEU A 36 -4.02 -9.65 0.54
CA LEU A 36 -2.75 -10.33 0.75
C LEU A 36 -2.01 -9.67 1.91
N HIS A 37 -1.30 -10.44 2.71
CA HIS A 37 -0.46 -9.91 3.78
C HIS A 37 0.93 -9.59 3.23
N THR A 38 1.13 -8.34 2.81
CA THR A 38 2.39 -7.79 2.32
C THR A 38 2.66 -6.41 2.92
N ASN A 39 3.91 -5.97 2.87
CA ASN A 39 4.30 -4.68 3.42
C ASN A 39 4.02 -3.52 2.47
N ASP A 40 4.12 -3.74 1.16
CA ASP A 40 3.96 -2.76 0.10
C ASP A 40 3.33 -3.41 -1.15
N ALA A 41 2.99 -2.60 -2.13
CA ALA A 41 2.30 -3.05 -3.33
C ALA A 41 3.19 -3.91 -4.26
N ILE A 42 4.48 -3.62 -4.33
CA ILE A 42 5.41 -4.38 -5.18
C ILE A 42 5.67 -5.76 -4.58
N SER A 43 5.81 -5.83 -3.25
CA SER A 43 5.97 -7.10 -2.52
C SER A 43 4.79 -8.05 -2.71
N ALA A 44 3.61 -7.54 -3.05
CA ALA A 44 2.46 -8.40 -3.35
C ALA A 44 2.71 -9.25 -4.61
N ILE A 45 3.36 -8.70 -5.63
CA ILE A 45 3.73 -9.45 -6.85
C ILE A 45 4.69 -10.58 -6.49
N THR A 46 5.77 -10.26 -5.75
CA THR A 46 6.73 -11.27 -5.28
C THR A 46 6.04 -12.34 -4.45
N ARG A 47 5.13 -11.94 -3.55
CA ARG A 47 4.39 -12.89 -2.71
C ARG A 47 3.55 -13.87 -3.54
N MET A 48 2.89 -13.40 -4.61
CA MET A 48 2.14 -14.28 -5.51
C MET A 48 3.05 -15.25 -6.26
N LEU A 49 4.24 -14.81 -6.68
CA LEU A 49 5.25 -15.67 -7.30
C LEU A 49 5.78 -16.73 -6.30
N ASP A 50 6.06 -16.33 -5.05
CA ASP A 50 6.50 -17.23 -3.98
C ASP A 50 5.46 -18.31 -3.66
N MET A 51 4.18 -17.99 -3.84
CA MET A 51 3.06 -18.91 -3.74
C MET A 51 2.90 -19.79 -4.99
N LYS A 52 3.92 -19.80 -5.88
CA LYS A 52 4.01 -20.59 -7.12
C LYS A 52 2.96 -20.27 -8.18
N ALA A 53 2.31 -19.12 -8.11
CA ALA A 53 1.51 -18.66 -9.21
C ALA A 53 2.42 -18.38 -10.42
N LYS A 54 1.94 -18.76 -11.57
CA LYS A 54 2.68 -18.56 -12.81
C LYS A 54 2.67 -17.08 -13.19
N ASP A 55 3.83 -16.55 -13.54
CA ASP A 55 4.07 -15.17 -13.92
C ASP A 55 3.08 -14.63 -14.96
N TYR A 56 2.83 -15.40 -16.02
CA TYR A 56 1.89 -15.01 -17.07
C TYR A 56 0.43 -14.92 -16.58
N LEU A 57 0.03 -15.71 -15.57
CA LEU A 57 -1.30 -15.62 -14.99
C LEU A 57 -1.44 -14.34 -14.16
N ILE A 58 -0.43 -14.03 -13.33
CA ILE A 58 -0.39 -12.79 -12.55
C ILE A 58 -0.43 -11.58 -13.49
N ALA A 59 0.44 -11.56 -14.50
CA ALA A 59 0.54 -10.48 -15.47
C ALA A 59 -0.77 -10.22 -16.24
N SER A 60 -1.55 -11.27 -16.50
CA SER A 60 -2.79 -11.16 -17.27
C SER A 60 -4.03 -10.87 -16.41
N ALA A 61 -4.01 -11.26 -15.12
CA ALA A 61 -5.17 -11.13 -14.23
C ALA A 61 -5.10 -9.91 -13.31
N LEU A 62 -3.88 -9.49 -12.93
CA LEU A 62 -3.70 -8.42 -11.96
C LEU A 62 -3.85 -7.05 -12.63
N SER A 63 -4.75 -6.22 -12.11
CA SER A 63 -4.99 -4.87 -12.64
C SER A 63 -4.50 -3.78 -11.70
N LEU A 64 -4.61 -4.00 -10.39
CA LEU A 64 -4.28 -3.00 -9.37
C LEU A 64 -3.86 -3.69 -8.08
N VAL A 65 -2.81 -3.19 -7.46
CA VAL A 65 -2.44 -3.52 -6.08
C VAL A 65 -2.52 -2.26 -5.23
N ILE A 66 -3.21 -2.37 -4.10
CA ILE A 66 -3.32 -1.28 -3.12
C ILE A 66 -2.68 -1.79 -1.82
N ALA A 67 -1.60 -1.14 -1.39
CA ALA A 67 -1.10 -1.35 -0.04
C ALA A 67 -1.49 -0.18 0.86
N GLN A 68 -1.85 -0.47 2.11
CA GLN A 68 -2.35 0.54 3.03
C GLN A 68 -1.93 0.29 4.48
N ARG A 69 -1.77 1.38 5.23
CA ARG A 69 -1.54 1.36 6.67
C ARG A 69 -2.37 2.46 7.33
N LEU A 70 -2.79 2.21 8.56
CA LEU A 70 -3.42 3.22 9.40
C LEU A 70 -2.37 3.87 10.30
N VAL A 71 -2.23 5.18 10.19
CA VAL A 71 -1.40 6.00 11.07
C VAL A 71 -2.28 6.80 12.01
N ARG A 72 -1.80 7.11 13.22
CA ARG A 72 -2.51 7.99 14.14
C ARG A 72 -2.49 9.42 13.63
N LYS A 73 -3.63 10.08 13.68
CA LYS A 73 -3.74 11.53 13.38
C LYS A 73 -3.24 12.32 14.57
N LEU A 74 -2.47 13.37 14.30
CA LEU A 74 -2.15 14.36 15.32
C LEU A 74 -3.42 15.02 15.83
N CYS A 75 -3.46 15.31 17.12
CA CYS A 75 -4.56 16.05 17.73
C CYS A 75 -4.50 17.50 17.27
N GLU A 76 -5.55 17.96 16.60
CA GLU A 76 -5.63 19.33 16.05
C GLU A 76 -5.52 20.42 17.13
N HIS A 77 -5.91 20.09 18.38
CA HIS A 77 -5.91 21.05 19.49
C HIS A 77 -4.53 21.26 20.13
N CYS A 78 -3.65 20.26 20.04
CA CYS A 78 -2.38 20.35 20.77
C CYS A 78 -1.14 20.05 19.92
N LYS A 79 -1.30 19.69 18.63
CA LYS A 79 -0.16 19.56 17.75
C LYS A 79 0.58 20.89 17.65
N ARG A 80 1.89 20.85 17.58
CA ARG A 80 2.71 22.01 17.34
C ARG A 80 3.75 21.74 16.26
N LYS A 81 4.30 22.80 15.66
CA LYS A 81 5.42 22.67 14.75
C LYS A 81 6.61 22.09 15.49
N SER A 82 7.19 21.04 14.93
CA SER A 82 8.33 20.37 15.55
C SER A 82 9.59 21.23 15.43
N ALA A 83 10.33 21.33 16.52
CA ALA A 83 11.67 21.90 16.50
C ALA A 83 12.75 20.90 16.08
N LYS A 84 12.39 19.61 15.93
CA LYS A 84 13.33 18.57 15.50
C LYS A 84 13.69 18.78 14.04
N HIS A 85 14.98 18.79 13.74
CA HIS A 85 15.48 18.70 12.37
C HIS A 85 15.53 17.20 11.96
N TYR A 86 14.76 16.88 10.94
CA TYR A 86 14.82 15.57 10.32
C TYR A 86 15.74 15.68 9.10
N ASN A 87 17.05 15.49 9.31
CA ASN A 87 18.11 15.72 8.30
C ASN A 87 17.84 14.99 6.95
N GLU A 88 17.03 13.97 6.94
CA GLU A 88 16.70 13.19 5.74
C GLU A 88 15.43 13.70 5.02
N PHE A 89 14.66 14.60 5.65
CA PHE A 89 13.36 15.04 5.12
C PHE A 89 13.25 16.56 5.14
N GLU A 90 13.06 17.15 3.99
CA GLU A 90 12.82 18.58 3.85
C GLU A 90 11.37 18.94 4.19
N GLY A 91 11.16 20.07 4.83
CA GLY A 91 9.87 20.68 5.12
C GLY A 91 9.59 20.87 6.59
N ASP A 92 8.43 21.49 6.85
CA ASP A 92 7.90 21.68 8.19
C ASP A 92 7.10 20.46 8.62
N PHE A 93 7.35 20.03 9.84
CA PHE A 93 6.67 18.88 10.42
C PHE A 93 6.03 19.27 11.76
N TYR A 94 5.11 18.44 12.22
CA TYR A 94 4.38 18.64 13.47
C TYR A 94 4.62 17.46 14.40
N GLU A 95 4.57 17.74 15.70
CA GLU A 95 4.74 16.76 16.76
C GLU A 95 3.52 16.67 17.67
N ALA A 96 3.37 15.49 18.27
CA ALA A 96 2.34 15.22 19.25
C ALA A 96 2.75 15.79 20.62
N VAL A 97 1.89 16.59 21.23
CA VAL A 97 2.14 17.18 22.56
C VAL A 97 1.33 16.44 23.62
N GLY A 98 0.02 16.52 23.52
CA GLY A 98 -0.93 15.99 24.50
C GLY A 98 -1.80 17.07 25.12
N CYS A 99 -3.09 16.80 25.25
CA CYS A 99 -4.08 17.61 25.96
C CYS A 99 -5.20 16.71 26.48
N GLU A 100 -6.10 17.26 27.26
CA GLU A 100 -7.24 16.50 27.83
C GLU A 100 -8.09 15.83 26.74
N LEU A 101 -8.36 16.51 25.60
CA LEU A 101 -9.15 15.96 24.50
C LEU A 101 -8.57 14.71 23.89
N CYS A 102 -7.25 14.62 23.77
CA CYS A 102 -6.56 13.43 23.27
C CYS A 102 -6.05 12.52 24.38
N LYS A 103 -6.50 12.72 25.63
CA LYS A 103 -6.07 11.96 26.81
C LYS A 103 -4.54 11.94 26.96
N MET A 104 -3.91 13.09 26.77
CA MET A 104 -2.47 13.34 26.90
C MET A 104 -1.56 12.54 25.96
N ASN A 105 -2.10 11.90 24.93
CA ASN A 105 -1.27 11.10 23.99
C ASN A 105 -0.84 11.84 22.73
N GLY A 106 -1.40 13.03 22.46
CA GLY A 106 -1.09 13.88 21.31
C GLY A 106 -1.70 13.43 19.98
N TYR A 107 -2.46 12.32 19.97
CA TYR A 107 -3.12 11.80 18.78
C TYR A 107 -4.62 11.64 19.00
N PHE A 108 -5.40 11.84 17.93
CA PHE A 108 -6.84 11.65 17.95
C PHE A 108 -7.35 11.11 16.60
N GLY A 109 -7.85 9.87 16.61
CA GLY A 109 -8.29 9.18 15.39
C GLY A 109 -7.12 8.61 14.57
N ARG A 110 -7.47 8.10 13.40
CA ARG A 110 -6.54 7.48 12.45
C ARG A 110 -6.77 8.01 11.06
N GLU A 111 -5.75 7.93 10.24
CA GLU A 111 -5.77 8.26 8.82
C GLU A 111 -5.15 7.11 8.03
N MET A 112 -5.68 6.84 6.87
CA MET A 112 -5.13 5.85 5.97
C MET A 112 -4.03 6.48 5.13
N VAL A 113 -2.91 5.80 5.05
CA VAL A 113 -1.84 6.07 4.09
C VAL A 113 -1.78 4.88 3.17
N SER A 114 -1.81 5.12 1.86
CA SER A 114 -1.87 4.07 0.86
C SER A 114 -1.02 4.38 -0.36
N GLU A 115 -0.59 3.32 -1.04
CA GLU A 115 0.03 3.37 -2.35
C GLU A 115 -0.76 2.53 -3.34
N PHE A 116 -0.77 2.94 -4.60
CA PHE A 116 -1.55 2.34 -5.66
C PHE A 116 -0.62 1.98 -6.81
N LEU A 117 -0.44 0.69 -7.08
CA LEU A 117 0.31 0.18 -8.21
C LEU A 117 -0.66 -0.32 -9.27
N PHE A 118 -0.86 0.49 -10.31
CA PHE A 118 -1.61 0.07 -11.50
C PHE A 118 -0.72 -0.81 -12.38
N ILE A 119 -1.26 -1.94 -12.81
CA ILE A 119 -0.55 -2.89 -13.67
C ILE A 119 -0.91 -2.55 -15.12
N ASP A 120 -0.04 -1.78 -15.76
CA ASP A 120 -0.11 -1.52 -17.20
C ASP A 120 0.65 -2.62 -17.99
N GLU A 121 0.61 -2.54 -19.31
CA GLU A 121 1.24 -3.52 -20.20
C GLU A 121 2.74 -3.72 -19.92
N GLU A 122 3.45 -2.64 -19.60
CA GLU A 122 4.89 -2.71 -19.31
C GLU A 122 5.18 -3.38 -17.97
N ILE A 123 4.41 -3.06 -16.91
CA ILE A 123 4.54 -3.77 -15.63
C ILE A 123 4.15 -5.24 -15.80
N ALA A 124 3.12 -5.53 -16.58
CA ALA A 124 2.74 -6.90 -16.91
C ALA A 124 3.88 -7.65 -17.61
N GLU A 125 4.59 -7.00 -18.53
CA GLU A 125 5.77 -7.59 -19.20
C GLU A 125 6.94 -7.80 -18.23
N LEU A 126 7.19 -6.85 -17.33
CA LEU A 126 8.19 -7.00 -16.27
C LEU A 126 7.86 -8.19 -15.35
N ILE A 127 6.58 -8.42 -15.05
CA ILE A 127 6.15 -9.60 -14.28
C ILE A 127 6.39 -10.88 -15.09
N ARG A 128 6.00 -10.95 -16.36
CA ARG A 128 6.19 -12.11 -17.25
C ARG A 128 7.66 -12.52 -17.39
N THR A 129 8.54 -11.54 -17.44
CA THR A 129 9.98 -11.75 -17.56
C THR A 129 10.69 -11.96 -16.22
N ASN A 130 9.93 -12.00 -15.13
CA ASN A 130 10.44 -12.13 -13.77
C ASN A 130 11.52 -11.10 -13.44
N ALA A 131 11.27 -9.84 -13.85
CA ALA A 131 12.14 -8.71 -13.61
C ALA A 131 12.31 -8.44 -12.10
N LYS A 132 13.43 -7.82 -11.73
CA LYS A 132 13.68 -7.45 -10.33
C LYS A 132 12.65 -6.42 -9.85
N THR A 133 12.28 -6.50 -8.58
CA THR A 133 11.38 -5.53 -7.94
C THR A 133 11.83 -4.07 -8.10
N SER A 134 13.15 -3.84 -8.15
CA SER A 134 13.74 -2.51 -8.41
C SER A 134 13.43 -1.98 -9.81
N GLU A 135 13.29 -2.83 -10.81
CA GLU A 135 12.95 -2.43 -12.19
C GLU A 135 11.47 -2.05 -12.26
N ILE A 136 10.60 -2.85 -11.64
CA ILE A 136 9.17 -2.54 -11.50
C ILE A 136 8.99 -1.21 -10.77
N LEU A 137 9.67 -1.00 -9.64
CA LEU A 137 9.63 0.26 -8.90
C LEU A 137 10.12 1.44 -9.73
N SER A 138 11.23 1.27 -10.44
CA SER A 138 11.80 2.33 -11.28
C SER A 138 10.84 2.75 -12.39
N TYR A 139 10.20 1.79 -13.05
CA TYR A 139 9.18 2.08 -14.07
C TYR A 139 7.93 2.73 -13.47
N ALA A 140 7.38 2.16 -12.39
CA ALA A 140 6.20 2.70 -11.73
C ALA A 140 6.40 4.15 -11.29
N ARG A 141 7.59 4.50 -10.76
CA ARG A 141 7.94 5.88 -10.39
C ARG A 141 7.91 6.84 -11.57
N LYS A 142 8.37 6.43 -12.76
CA LYS A 142 8.27 7.25 -13.99
C LYS A 142 6.81 7.53 -14.36
N LYS A 143 5.88 6.66 -13.98
CA LYS A 143 4.43 6.82 -14.17
C LYS A 143 3.73 7.54 -13.02
N GLY A 144 4.48 8.05 -12.04
CA GLY A 144 3.92 8.81 -10.92
C GLY A 144 3.56 7.99 -9.69
N PHE A 145 3.97 6.73 -9.63
CA PHE A 145 3.81 5.91 -8.42
C PHE A 145 4.56 6.55 -7.26
N LYS A 146 3.86 6.70 -6.14
CA LYS A 146 4.43 7.14 -4.86
C LYS A 146 4.32 6.01 -3.87
N THR A 147 5.42 5.71 -3.20
CA THR A 147 5.44 4.73 -2.12
C THR A 147 4.58 5.21 -0.94
N MET A 148 4.11 4.29 -0.15
CA MET A 148 3.32 4.59 1.05
C MET A 148 4.05 5.54 1.99
N PHE A 149 5.38 5.41 2.11
CA PHE A 149 6.20 6.32 2.90
C PHE A 149 6.20 7.74 2.32
N GLU A 150 6.33 7.92 1.01
CA GLU A 150 6.28 9.23 0.34
C GLU A 150 4.91 9.90 0.51
N VAL A 151 3.83 9.14 0.39
CA VAL A 151 2.46 9.63 0.68
C VAL A 151 2.33 10.01 2.15
N GLY A 152 2.81 9.17 3.05
CA GLY A 152 2.83 9.45 4.49
C GLY A 152 3.62 10.70 4.85
N LEU A 153 4.77 10.91 4.22
CA LEU A 153 5.61 12.10 4.40
C LEU A 153 4.87 13.38 3.98
N GLN A 154 4.10 13.33 2.91
CA GLN A 154 3.23 14.43 2.51
C GLN A 154 2.18 14.71 3.61
N ARG A 155 1.54 13.66 4.16
CA ARG A 155 0.58 13.81 5.27
C ARG A 155 1.22 14.38 6.53
N ALA A 156 2.48 14.05 6.79
CA ALA A 156 3.23 14.62 7.92
C ALA A 156 3.52 16.13 7.72
N ARG A 157 3.86 16.55 6.49
CA ARG A 157 4.01 17.98 6.15
C ARG A 157 2.70 18.76 6.29
N GLU A 158 1.59 18.14 5.97
CA GLU A 158 0.23 18.71 6.17
C GLU A 158 -0.19 18.74 7.65
N GLY A 159 0.63 18.22 8.56
CA GLY A 159 0.32 18.14 10.00
C GLY A 159 -0.83 17.17 10.33
N LYS A 160 -1.08 16.19 9.47
CA LYS A 160 -2.08 15.13 9.69
C LYS A 160 -1.56 14.03 10.60
N THR A 161 -0.28 13.72 10.49
CA THR A 161 0.44 12.73 11.32
C THR A 161 1.83 13.27 11.65
N SER A 162 2.62 12.55 12.44
CA SER A 162 4.02 12.89 12.71
C SER A 162 4.98 11.98 11.96
N ILE A 163 6.22 12.43 11.74
CA ILE A 163 7.28 11.56 11.21
C ILE A 163 7.54 10.38 12.15
N ASP A 164 7.56 10.61 13.45
CA ASP A 164 7.78 9.55 14.44
C ASP A 164 6.73 8.43 14.29
N GLU A 165 5.47 8.78 13.98
CA GLU A 165 4.42 7.80 13.73
C GLU A 165 4.61 7.08 12.41
N LEU A 166 5.02 7.76 11.35
CA LEU A 166 5.31 7.13 10.05
C LEU A 166 6.44 6.11 10.18
N LEU A 167 7.55 6.48 10.81
CA LEU A 167 8.70 5.59 11.03
C LEU A 167 8.35 4.40 11.92
N ARG A 168 7.34 4.53 12.78
CA ARG A 168 6.84 3.43 13.62
C ARG A 168 6.01 2.42 12.84
N VAL A 169 5.21 2.89 11.86
CA VAL A 169 4.18 2.08 11.18
C VAL A 169 4.62 1.61 9.79
N ILE A 170 5.36 2.47 9.09
CA ILE A 170 5.81 2.23 7.71
C ILE A 170 7.32 2.05 7.77
N LYS A 171 7.75 0.80 7.65
CA LYS A 171 9.18 0.43 7.65
C LYS A 171 9.64 0.14 6.23
#